data_001252ac047985e14f8acca4194ec4d0
#
_entry.id   001252ac047985e14f8acca4194ec4d0
#
_cell.length_a   1.000
_cell.length_b   1.000
_cell.length_c   1.000
_cell.angle_alpha   90.00
_cell.angle_beta   90.00
_cell.angle_gamma   90.00
#
_symmetry.space_group_name_H-M   'P 1'
#
loop_
_entity.id
_entity.type
_entity.pdbx_description
1 polymer ?
#
loop_
_entity_poly.entity_id
_entity_poly.type
_entity_poly.pdbx_seq_one_letter_code
_entity_poly.pdbx_strand_id
1 'polypeptide(L)'
;MKTLIGMYLAAIVIANLTVAWFGPSVVIVNAFVLIALDLTARDRLHELWHGAHLRRNMVLLIAAGSILSAALDYAALPVALASFCAFALSETADTLVYARLAARGWYWRVNGSNAVSALIDSVVFLSLLATFGGLPWSLVPALAMGQWLAKTIGGAAWAWVLRGRAGEAR
;
A
#
# COMPACT_ATOMS: atom_id res chain seq x y z
N MET A 1 12.28 -5.24 13.93
CA MET A 1 11.57 -6.09 12.96
C MET A 1 10.13 -6.38 13.35
N LYS A 2 9.86 -7.01 14.52
CA LYS A 2 8.48 -7.35 14.96
C LYS A 2 7.54 -6.14 15.01
N THR A 3 8.01 -5.01 15.55
CA THR A 3 7.22 -3.75 15.60
C THR A 3 6.85 -3.26 14.21
N LEU A 4 7.76 -3.32 13.24
CA LEU A 4 7.51 -2.88 11.86
C LEU A 4 6.47 -3.76 11.18
N ILE A 5 6.55 -5.08 11.37
CA ILE A 5 5.55 -6.04 10.89
C ILE A 5 4.18 -5.75 11.52
N GLY A 6 4.14 -5.50 12.83
CA GLY A 6 2.90 -5.14 13.53
C GLY A 6 2.28 -3.83 13.01
N MET A 7 3.09 -2.80 12.77
CA MET A 7 2.64 -1.54 12.19
C MET A 7 2.08 -1.74 10.77
N TYR A 8 2.76 -2.53 9.94
CA TYR A 8 2.34 -2.88 8.59
C TYR A 8 0.97 -3.58 8.59
N LEU A 9 0.82 -4.64 9.38
CA LEU A 9 -0.45 -5.37 9.50
C LEU A 9 -1.56 -4.49 10.05
N ALA A 10 -1.28 -3.68 11.08
CA ALA A 10 -2.27 -2.77 11.66
C ALA A 10 -2.75 -1.73 10.64
N ALA A 11 -1.84 -1.18 9.83
CA ALA A 11 -2.19 -0.20 8.80
C ALA A 11 -3.14 -0.81 7.76
N ILE A 12 -2.87 -2.03 7.26
CA ILE A 12 -3.76 -2.74 6.32
C ILE A 12 -5.13 -3.00 6.95
N VAL A 13 -5.15 -3.58 8.15
CA VAL A 13 -6.41 -3.96 8.82
C VAL A 13 -7.27 -2.74 9.10
N ILE A 14 -6.70 -1.67 9.67
CA ILE A 14 -7.43 -0.43 9.95
C ILE A 14 -7.94 0.21 8.66
N ALA A 15 -7.12 0.25 7.59
CA ALA A 15 -7.53 0.78 6.30
C ALA A 15 -8.71 0.01 5.72
N ASN A 16 -8.67 -1.31 5.72
CA ASN A 16 -9.74 -2.15 5.18
C ASN A 16 -11.04 -2.01 6.00
N LEU A 17 -10.96 -2.06 7.32
CA LEU A 17 -12.13 -1.92 8.20
C LEU A 17 -12.76 -0.54 8.10
N THR A 18 -11.97 0.52 8.09
CA THR A 18 -12.52 1.88 7.99
C THR A 18 -13.18 2.14 6.64
N VAL A 19 -12.65 1.59 5.54
CA VAL A 19 -13.33 1.65 4.23
C VAL A 19 -14.63 0.85 4.24
N ALA A 20 -14.66 -0.32 4.89
CA ALA A 20 -15.88 -1.12 5.02
C ALA A 20 -16.96 -0.38 5.82
N TRP A 21 -16.59 0.35 6.89
CA TRP A 21 -17.53 1.04 7.77
C TRP A 21 -17.97 2.41 7.25
N PHE A 22 -17.05 3.19 6.68
CA PHE A 22 -17.28 4.59 6.29
C PHE A 22 -17.34 4.81 4.78
N GLY A 23 -17.11 3.76 4.00
CA GLY A 23 -17.16 3.81 2.53
C GLY A 23 -16.11 4.71 1.90
N PRO A 24 -16.43 5.32 0.75
CA PRO A 24 -15.46 6.11 -0.03
C PRO A 24 -14.94 7.38 0.64
N SER A 25 -15.64 7.89 1.66
CA SER A 25 -15.29 9.15 2.34
C SER A 25 -13.91 9.12 3.00
N VAL A 26 -13.44 7.95 3.41
CA VAL A 26 -12.15 7.78 4.11
C VAL A 26 -11.00 7.32 3.22
N VAL A 27 -11.24 6.97 1.95
CA VAL A 27 -10.20 6.34 1.11
C VAL A 27 -8.98 7.22 0.88
N ILE A 28 -9.15 8.56 0.76
CA ILE A 28 -8.03 9.50 0.57
C ILE A 28 -7.26 9.69 1.86
N VAL A 29 -7.96 9.81 3.00
CA VAL A 29 -7.33 9.93 4.31
C VAL A 29 -6.54 8.66 4.64
N ASN A 30 -7.13 7.49 4.42
CA ASN A 30 -6.44 6.21 4.58
C ASN A 30 -5.21 6.12 3.67
N ALA A 31 -5.32 6.57 2.42
CA ALA A 31 -4.20 6.57 1.48
C ALA A 31 -3.04 7.45 1.99
N PHE A 32 -3.34 8.60 2.55
CA PHE A 32 -2.32 9.50 3.09
C PHE A 32 -1.68 8.99 4.38
N VAL A 33 -2.49 8.48 5.33
CA VAL A 33 -2.00 8.11 6.66
C VAL A 33 -1.57 6.65 6.72
N LEU A 34 -2.46 5.72 6.36
CA LEU A 34 -2.26 4.29 6.59
C LEU A 34 -1.51 3.63 5.44
N ILE A 35 -1.93 3.86 4.20
CA ILE A 35 -1.30 3.21 3.05
C ILE A 35 0.09 3.82 2.75
N ALA A 36 0.26 5.11 2.96
CA ALA A 36 1.58 5.74 2.86
C ALA A 36 2.55 5.23 3.93
N LEU A 37 2.07 5.00 5.16
CA LEU A 37 2.84 4.32 6.22
C LEU A 37 3.18 2.89 5.81
N ASP A 38 2.20 2.15 5.28
CA ASP A 38 2.35 0.80 4.80
C ASP A 38 3.44 0.69 3.72
N LEU A 39 3.40 1.55 2.69
CA LEU A 39 4.40 1.62 1.64
C LEU A 39 5.80 1.90 2.20
N THR A 40 5.91 2.82 3.15
CA THR A 40 7.20 3.16 3.77
C THR A 40 7.72 2.02 4.66
N ALA A 41 6.83 1.36 5.40
CA ALA A 41 7.18 0.17 6.20
C ALA A 41 7.59 -1.01 5.31
N ARG A 42 6.93 -1.19 4.16
CA ARG A 42 7.28 -2.16 3.13
C ARG A 42 8.72 -1.96 2.66
N ASP A 43 9.09 -0.75 2.27
CA ASP A 43 10.44 -0.46 1.79
C ASP A 43 11.50 -0.81 2.85
N ARG A 44 11.21 -0.55 4.13
CA ARG A 44 12.07 -0.96 5.24
C ARG A 44 12.13 -2.48 5.44
N LEU A 45 11.02 -3.18 5.28
CA LEU A 45 11.00 -4.64 5.32
C LEU A 45 11.78 -5.25 4.14
N HIS A 46 11.74 -4.61 2.96
CA HIS A 46 12.55 -4.99 1.81
C HIS A 46 14.05 -4.87 2.10
N GLU A 47 14.48 -3.81 2.78
CA GLU A 47 15.87 -3.65 3.21
C GLU A 47 16.30 -4.73 4.23
N LEU A 48 15.39 -5.15 5.11
CA LEU A 48 15.67 -6.14 6.17
C LEU A 48 15.60 -7.59 5.66
N TRP A 49 14.80 -7.87 4.66
CA TRP A 49 14.58 -9.20 4.09
C TRP A 49 15.29 -9.38 2.75
N HIS A 50 16.58 -9.28 2.72
CA HIS A 50 17.36 -9.45 1.49
C HIS A 50 17.16 -10.86 0.90
N GLY A 51 16.94 -10.95 -0.43
CA GLY A 51 17.05 -12.19 -1.21
C GLY A 51 15.77 -12.99 -1.42
N ALA A 52 15.91 -14.33 -1.53
CA ALA A 52 14.89 -15.24 -2.10
C ALA A 52 13.55 -15.31 -1.34
N HIS A 53 13.50 -14.88 -0.08
CA HIS A 53 12.29 -14.97 0.74
C HIS A 53 11.46 -13.68 0.77
N LEU A 54 11.95 -12.59 0.23
CA LEU A 54 11.29 -11.29 0.28
C LEU A 54 9.88 -11.34 -0.29
N ARG A 55 9.74 -11.74 -1.56
CA ARG A 55 8.44 -11.80 -2.25
C ARG A 55 7.44 -12.68 -1.49
N ARG A 56 7.87 -13.87 -1.05
CA ARG A 56 7.01 -14.77 -0.27
C ARG A 56 6.54 -14.12 1.03
N ASN A 57 7.45 -13.51 1.78
CA ASN A 57 7.13 -12.90 3.07
C ASN A 57 6.17 -11.70 2.89
N MET A 58 6.35 -10.89 1.84
CA MET A 58 5.44 -9.79 1.52
C MET A 58 4.04 -10.30 1.18
N VAL A 59 3.93 -11.30 0.28
CA VAL A 59 2.64 -11.90 -0.06
C VAL A 59 1.93 -12.47 1.18
N LEU A 60 2.68 -13.17 2.05
CA LEU A 60 2.13 -13.72 3.29
C LEU A 60 1.65 -12.64 4.26
N LEU A 61 2.37 -11.52 4.37
CA LEU A 61 1.93 -10.40 5.22
C LEU A 61 0.64 -9.77 4.74
N ILE A 62 0.54 -9.52 3.44
CA ILE A 62 -0.66 -8.90 2.87
C ILE A 62 -1.84 -9.86 2.96
N ALA A 63 -1.61 -11.14 2.64
CA ALA A 63 -2.64 -12.16 2.82
C ALA A 63 -3.11 -12.23 4.28
N ALA A 64 -2.18 -12.19 5.24
CA ALA A 64 -2.51 -12.18 6.67
C ALA A 64 -3.33 -10.93 7.05
N GLY A 65 -2.96 -9.74 6.58
CA GLY A 65 -3.71 -8.51 6.83
C GLY A 65 -5.12 -8.56 6.23
N SER A 66 -5.25 -9.07 5.00
CA SER A 66 -6.54 -9.21 4.32
C SER A 66 -7.44 -10.24 5.01
N ILE A 67 -6.90 -11.41 5.38
CA ILE A 67 -7.63 -12.45 6.11
C ILE A 67 -8.07 -11.93 7.48
N LEU A 68 -7.18 -11.25 8.19
CA LEU A 68 -7.49 -10.68 9.50
C LEU A 68 -8.58 -9.62 9.41
N SER A 69 -8.58 -8.76 8.39
CA SER A 69 -9.62 -7.77 8.15
C SER A 69 -11.00 -8.45 7.97
N ALA A 70 -11.07 -9.47 7.10
CA ALA A 70 -12.29 -10.20 6.83
C ALA A 70 -12.75 -11.05 8.03
N ALA A 71 -11.82 -11.53 8.86
CA ALA A 71 -12.14 -12.29 10.08
C ALA A 71 -12.67 -11.40 11.20
N LEU A 72 -12.20 -10.15 11.29
CA LEU A 72 -12.69 -9.18 12.26
C LEU A 72 -14.06 -8.61 11.88
N ASP A 73 -14.28 -8.40 10.58
CA ASP A 73 -15.59 -7.98 10.05
C ASP A 73 -15.77 -8.54 8.64
N TYR A 74 -16.73 -9.45 8.47
CA TYR A 74 -17.03 -10.06 7.17
C TYR A 74 -17.47 -9.02 6.12
N ALA A 75 -18.05 -7.90 6.52
CA ALA A 75 -18.39 -6.80 5.61
C ALA A 75 -17.15 -6.17 4.96
N ALA A 76 -15.96 -6.35 5.56
CA ALA A 76 -14.69 -5.91 4.98
C ALA A 76 -14.13 -6.85 3.89
N LEU A 77 -14.72 -8.01 3.65
CA LEU A 77 -14.21 -8.99 2.68
C LEU A 77 -14.02 -8.41 1.27
N PRO A 78 -14.96 -7.69 0.66
CA PRO A 78 -14.76 -7.09 -0.67
C PRO A 78 -13.60 -6.09 -0.68
N VAL A 79 -13.46 -5.29 0.37
CA VAL A 79 -12.38 -4.31 0.53
C VAL A 79 -11.03 -5.03 0.68
N ALA A 80 -10.97 -6.07 1.51
CA ALA A 80 -9.76 -6.85 1.75
C ALA A 80 -9.28 -7.58 0.49
N LEU A 81 -10.20 -8.13 -0.31
CA LEU A 81 -9.89 -8.75 -1.60
C LEU A 81 -9.39 -7.71 -2.61
N ALA A 82 -10.05 -6.55 -2.71
CA ALA A 82 -9.62 -5.46 -3.56
C ALA A 82 -8.21 -4.97 -3.18
N SER A 83 -7.95 -4.82 -1.89
CA SER A 83 -6.66 -4.42 -1.34
C SER A 83 -5.56 -5.45 -1.67
N PHE A 84 -5.82 -6.75 -1.48
CA PHE A 84 -4.88 -7.82 -1.81
C PHE A 84 -4.51 -7.84 -3.30
N CYS A 85 -5.51 -7.78 -4.18
CA CYS A 85 -5.30 -7.78 -5.62
C CYS A 85 -4.55 -6.53 -6.10
N ALA A 86 -4.95 -5.36 -5.60
CA ALA A 86 -4.31 -4.09 -5.93
C ALA A 86 -2.82 -4.12 -5.56
N PHE A 87 -2.52 -4.60 -4.35
CA PHE A 87 -1.15 -4.72 -3.89
C PHE A 87 -0.35 -5.71 -4.75
N ALA A 88 -0.86 -6.89 -5.04
CA ALA A 88 -0.14 -7.89 -5.83
C ALA A 88 0.23 -7.36 -7.24
N LEU A 89 -0.68 -6.61 -7.87
CA LEU A 89 -0.43 -6.00 -9.17
C LEU A 89 0.53 -4.81 -9.07
N SER A 90 0.39 -3.96 -8.06
CA SER A 90 1.28 -2.81 -7.85
C SER A 90 2.71 -3.23 -7.54
N GLU A 91 2.91 -4.27 -6.73
CA GLU A 91 4.22 -4.83 -6.42
C GLU A 91 4.91 -5.43 -7.67
N THR A 92 4.12 -6.08 -8.52
CA THR A 92 4.63 -6.58 -9.80
C THR A 92 5.06 -5.42 -10.70
N ALA A 93 4.26 -4.37 -10.79
CA ALA A 93 4.58 -3.18 -11.56
C ALA A 93 5.82 -2.45 -11.02
N ASP A 94 5.92 -2.31 -9.70
CA ASP A 94 7.09 -1.72 -9.04
C ASP A 94 8.37 -2.45 -9.46
N THR A 95 8.39 -3.77 -9.33
CA THR A 95 9.52 -4.62 -9.71
C THR A 95 9.91 -4.43 -11.18
N LEU A 96 8.93 -4.39 -12.08
CA LEU A 96 9.16 -4.25 -13.53
C LEU A 96 9.70 -2.85 -13.88
N VAL A 97 9.12 -1.80 -13.32
CA VAL A 97 9.54 -0.41 -13.57
C VAL A 97 10.92 -0.16 -12.97
N TYR A 98 11.15 -0.62 -11.74
CA TYR A 98 12.44 -0.53 -11.08
C TYR A 98 13.57 -1.19 -11.92
N ALA A 99 13.30 -2.36 -12.49
CA ALA A 99 14.22 -3.05 -13.37
C ALA A 99 14.45 -2.30 -14.71
N ARG A 100 13.41 -1.75 -15.31
CA ARG A 100 13.52 -0.95 -16.55
C ARG A 100 14.30 0.35 -16.37
N LEU A 101 14.26 0.92 -15.18
CA LEU A 101 15.00 2.12 -14.81
C LEU A 101 16.43 1.82 -14.35
N ALA A 102 16.96 0.61 -14.53
CA ALA A 102 18.28 0.19 -14.04
C ALA A 102 19.44 1.10 -14.52
N ALA A 103 19.33 1.67 -15.73
CA ALA A 103 20.31 2.61 -16.28
C ALA A 103 20.21 4.03 -15.68
N ARG A 104 19.18 4.32 -14.89
CA ARG A 104 19.00 5.62 -14.23
C ARG A 104 19.59 5.59 -12.82
N GLY A 105 19.89 6.77 -12.26
CA GLY A 105 20.35 6.89 -10.87
C GLY A 105 19.31 6.36 -9.88
N TRP A 106 19.76 5.94 -8.70
CA TRP A 106 18.93 5.34 -7.64
C TRP A 106 17.65 6.12 -7.32
N TYR A 107 17.76 7.45 -7.26
CA TYR A 107 16.63 8.35 -7.01
C TYR A 107 15.48 8.17 -8.03
N TRP A 108 15.81 8.10 -9.32
CA TRP A 108 14.82 7.93 -10.40
C TRP A 108 14.23 6.52 -10.42
N ARG A 109 15.02 5.52 -10.05
CA ARG A 109 14.54 4.14 -9.96
C ARG A 109 13.47 4.01 -8.87
N VAL A 110 13.77 4.47 -7.65
CA VAL A 110 12.87 4.36 -6.49
C VAL A 110 11.61 5.21 -6.68
N ASN A 111 11.78 6.49 -6.99
CA ASN A 111 10.61 7.38 -7.09
C ASN A 111 9.75 7.07 -8.33
N GLY A 112 10.37 6.70 -9.44
CA GLY A 112 9.66 6.32 -10.65
C GLY A 112 8.86 5.04 -10.49
N SER A 113 9.43 4.00 -9.86
CA SER A 113 8.70 2.77 -9.61
C SER A 113 7.58 2.97 -8.57
N ASN A 114 7.85 3.68 -7.49
CA ASN A 114 6.84 3.99 -6.47
C ASN A 114 5.67 4.81 -7.02
N ALA A 115 5.92 5.79 -7.90
CA ALA A 115 4.85 6.58 -8.50
C ALA A 115 3.93 5.72 -9.39
N VAL A 116 4.52 4.82 -10.19
CA VAL A 116 3.75 3.92 -11.06
C VAL A 116 3.00 2.87 -10.23
N SER A 117 3.65 2.26 -9.25
CA SER A 117 3.01 1.26 -8.39
C SER A 117 1.86 1.85 -7.58
N ALA A 118 2.02 3.06 -7.02
CA ALA A 118 0.96 3.76 -6.30
C ALA A 118 -0.24 4.10 -7.20
N LEU A 119 -0.01 4.44 -8.47
CA LEU A 119 -1.08 4.67 -9.43
C LEU A 119 -1.85 3.38 -9.74
N ILE A 120 -1.13 2.29 -10.04
CA ILE A 120 -1.73 0.99 -10.33
C ILE A 120 -2.53 0.48 -9.12
N ASP A 121 -1.97 0.56 -7.93
CA ASP A 121 -2.66 0.20 -6.69
C ASP A 121 -3.97 0.98 -6.54
N SER A 122 -3.94 2.29 -6.74
CA SER A 122 -5.13 3.14 -6.60
C SER A 122 -6.21 2.82 -7.62
N VAL A 123 -5.81 2.64 -8.89
CA VAL A 123 -6.76 2.32 -9.97
C VAL A 123 -7.37 0.93 -9.76
N VAL A 124 -6.55 -0.08 -9.47
CA VAL A 124 -7.02 -1.46 -9.29
C VAL A 124 -7.92 -1.57 -8.05
N PHE A 125 -7.49 -1.03 -6.92
CA PHE A 125 -8.28 -1.04 -5.68
C PHE A 125 -9.67 -0.44 -5.89
N LEU A 126 -9.74 0.77 -6.44
CA LEU A 126 -11.02 1.46 -6.61
C LEU A 126 -11.89 0.82 -7.71
N SER A 127 -11.29 0.27 -8.76
CA SER A 127 -12.03 -0.46 -9.78
C SER A 127 -12.66 -1.74 -9.23
N LEU A 128 -11.93 -2.49 -8.40
CA LEU A 128 -12.46 -3.68 -7.73
C LEU A 128 -13.52 -3.30 -6.69
N LEU A 129 -13.31 -2.20 -5.96
CA LEU A 129 -14.30 -1.68 -5.03
C LEU A 129 -15.57 -1.19 -5.75
N ALA A 130 -15.45 -0.65 -6.95
CA ALA A 130 -16.60 -0.30 -7.80
C ALA A 130 -17.32 -1.56 -8.33
N THR A 131 -16.58 -2.63 -8.60
CA THR A 131 -17.16 -3.88 -9.12
C THR A 131 -17.89 -4.68 -8.05
N PHE A 132 -17.31 -4.80 -6.85
CA PHE A 132 -17.78 -5.72 -5.81
C PHE A 132 -18.19 -5.04 -4.50
N GLY A 133 -17.73 -3.80 -4.25
CA GLY A 133 -17.90 -3.07 -2.98
C GLY A 133 -18.92 -1.93 -3.05
N GLY A 134 -19.65 -1.78 -4.18
CA GLY A 134 -20.72 -0.77 -4.30
C GLY A 134 -20.25 0.67 -4.50
N LEU A 135 -18.96 0.92 -4.78
CA LEU A 135 -18.48 2.25 -5.15
C LEU A 135 -19.00 2.66 -6.54
N PRO A 136 -19.61 3.84 -6.72
CA PRO A 136 -19.99 4.31 -8.04
C PRO A 136 -18.79 4.49 -8.97
N TRP A 137 -18.85 3.95 -10.19
CA TRP A 137 -17.79 4.04 -11.19
C TRP A 137 -17.41 5.48 -11.54
N SER A 138 -18.37 6.40 -11.48
CA SER A 138 -18.14 7.83 -11.73
C SER A 138 -17.15 8.48 -10.77
N LEU A 139 -16.99 7.92 -9.57
CA LEU A 139 -16.05 8.42 -8.56
C LEU A 139 -14.63 7.85 -8.72
N VAL A 140 -14.46 6.74 -9.44
CA VAL A 140 -13.17 6.04 -9.56
C VAL A 140 -12.05 6.95 -10.06
N PRO A 141 -12.20 7.73 -11.16
CA PRO A 141 -11.10 8.56 -11.64
C PRO A 141 -10.64 9.62 -10.64
N ALA A 142 -11.59 10.32 -10.01
CA ALA A 142 -11.28 11.38 -9.05
C ALA A 142 -10.61 10.80 -7.78
N LEU A 143 -11.16 9.69 -7.25
CA LEU A 143 -10.61 9.03 -6.07
C LEU A 143 -9.25 8.39 -6.37
N ALA A 144 -9.03 7.82 -7.56
CA ALA A 144 -7.74 7.24 -7.94
C ALA A 144 -6.64 8.31 -8.00
N MET A 145 -6.94 9.47 -8.58
CA MET A 145 -6.02 10.60 -8.59
C MET A 145 -5.75 11.11 -7.18
N GLY A 146 -6.79 11.27 -6.37
CA GLY A 146 -6.67 11.71 -4.97
C GLY A 146 -5.83 10.73 -4.13
N GLN A 147 -6.06 9.43 -4.26
CA GLN A 147 -5.26 8.40 -3.58
C GLN A 147 -3.81 8.40 -4.05
N TRP A 148 -3.57 8.50 -5.35
CA TRP A 148 -2.21 8.54 -5.90
C TRP A 148 -1.41 9.72 -5.34
N LEU A 149 -1.98 10.91 -5.32
CA LEU A 149 -1.36 12.09 -4.72
C LEU A 149 -1.15 11.92 -3.22
N ALA A 150 -2.17 11.43 -2.51
CA ALA A 150 -2.11 11.20 -1.07
C ALA A 150 -1.01 10.20 -0.69
N LYS A 151 -0.88 9.08 -1.41
CA LYS A 151 0.18 8.08 -1.20
C LYS A 151 1.56 8.65 -1.47
N THR A 152 1.72 9.44 -2.53
CA THR A 152 3.00 10.04 -2.89
C THR A 152 3.46 11.06 -1.84
N ILE A 153 2.57 11.97 -1.43
CA ILE A 153 2.88 13.00 -0.43
C ILE A 153 3.03 12.37 0.96
N GLY A 154 2.11 11.48 1.33
CA GLY A 154 2.15 10.78 2.61
C GLY A 154 3.38 9.88 2.75
N GLY A 155 3.78 9.19 1.68
CA GLY A 155 5.01 8.39 1.64
C GLY A 155 6.26 9.24 1.90
N ALA A 156 6.35 10.42 1.31
CA ALA A 156 7.44 11.35 1.58
C ALA A 156 7.46 11.82 3.06
N ALA A 157 6.28 12.11 3.63
CA ALA A 157 6.14 12.50 5.03
C ALA A 157 6.57 11.37 5.98
N TRP A 158 6.09 10.14 5.76
CA TRP A 158 6.47 8.98 6.57
C TRP A 158 7.94 8.59 6.42
N ALA A 159 8.50 8.70 5.22
CA ALA A 159 9.93 8.48 5.01
C ALA A 159 10.77 9.46 5.83
N TRP A 160 10.35 10.72 5.94
CA TRP A 160 11.01 11.71 6.78
C TRP A 160 10.89 11.37 8.28
N VAL A 161 9.71 11.02 8.77
CA VAL A 161 9.46 10.62 10.17
C VAL A 161 10.27 9.39 10.57
N LEU A 162 10.32 8.37 9.70
CA LEU A 162 11.03 7.13 10.00
C LEU A 162 12.56 7.25 9.84
N ARG A 163 13.03 8.21 9.05
CA ARG A 163 14.46 8.50 8.89
C ARG A 163 15.08 9.04 10.18
N GLY A 164 14.35 9.89 10.91
CA GLY A 164 14.83 10.47 12.18
C GLY A 164 15.13 9.41 13.24
N ARG A 165 14.36 8.31 13.26
CA ARG A 165 14.55 7.20 14.22
C ARG A 165 15.69 6.24 13.87
N ALA A 166 16.17 6.24 12.63
CA ALA A 166 17.31 5.41 12.21
C ALA A 166 18.67 6.05 12.52
N GLY A 167 18.71 7.36 12.71
CA GLY A 167 19.92 8.11 13.08
C GLY A 167 20.32 8.00 14.57
N GLU A 168 19.36 7.64 15.45
CA GLU A 168 19.58 7.50 16.89
C GLU A 168 20.06 6.11 17.33
N ALA A 169 20.15 5.17 16.39
CA ALA A 169 20.53 3.76 16.65
C ALA A 169 21.94 3.39 16.11
N ARG A 170 22.78 4.40 15.84
CA ARG A 170 24.20 4.18 15.46
C ARG A 170 25.15 4.67 16.54
#